data_5767c668c60a929af94bf2463b9e6db4
#
_entry.id   5767c668c60a929af94bf2463b9e6db4
#
_cell.length_a   1.000
_cell.length_b   1.000
_cell.length_c   1.000
_cell.angle_alpha   90.00
_cell.angle_beta   90.00
_cell.angle_gamma   90.00
#
_symmetry.space_group_name_H-M   'P 1'
#
loop_
_entity.id
_entity.type
_entity.pdbx_description
1 polymer ?
#
loop_
_entity_poly.entity_id
_entity_poly.type
_entity_poly.pdbx_seq_one_letter_code
_entity_poly.pdbx_strand_id
1 'polypeptide(L)'
;MLAHVPMAVHPRVKNVLVIGGGDGGTVRELTRYKTIESIDLVEVDKDVVLLAKKFLPFVSSKLKDRRVKVWFEEGLRFVRGKKAEYDLIIVDSSDPYGPAEGFFTREFYGTCFKALRDDGILINQHESPFYEAHQKSVRDAHRHIVQEFPVSTVYQAHIPSYPSGHWLFGFASKKYHPIGNLDEARWNKLRINTKYYNTALHRGAFALPNYVLDILKEEETR
;
A
#
# COMPACT_ATOMS: atom_id res chain seq x y z
N MET A 1 -4.66 -7.45 1.17
CA MET A 1 -3.78 -7.29 -0.01
C MET A 1 -2.67 -6.28 0.28
N LEU A 2 -2.96 -5.08 0.81
CA LEU A 2 -1.95 -4.06 1.13
C LEU A 2 -0.79 -4.57 1.99
N ALA A 3 -1.06 -5.34 3.04
CA ALA A 3 -0.02 -5.87 3.93
C ALA A 3 0.64 -7.14 3.38
N HIS A 4 -0.14 -8.12 2.91
CA HIS A 4 0.40 -9.45 2.64
C HIS A 4 1.20 -9.55 1.34
N VAL A 5 0.84 -8.77 0.31
CA VAL A 5 1.57 -8.76 -0.97
C VAL A 5 3.03 -8.35 -0.76
N PRO A 6 3.37 -7.20 -0.20
CA PRO A 6 4.78 -6.83 0.01
C PRO A 6 5.49 -7.73 1.01
N MET A 7 4.79 -8.21 2.05
CA MET A 7 5.39 -9.09 3.07
C MET A 7 5.74 -10.49 2.54
N ALA A 8 5.08 -10.96 1.49
CA ALA A 8 5.42 -12.21 0.83
C ALA A 8 6.63 -12.08 -0.12
N VAL A 9 6.96 -10.86 -0.53
CA VAL A 9 8.03 -10.54 -1.47
C VAL A 9 9.30 -10.09 -0.74
N HIS A 10 9.21 -9.08 0.12
CA HIS A 10 10.37 -8.55 0.83
C HIS A 10 10.85 -9.56 1.89
N PRO A 11 12.14 -9.96 1.88
CA PRO A 11 12.63 -11.02 2.76
C PRO A 11 12.62 -10.65 4.25
N ARG A 12 12.76 -9.37 4.58
CA ARG A 12 12.95 -8.92 5.97
C ARG A 12 12.45 -7.50 6.21
N VAL A 13 11.15 -7.33 6.31
CA VAL A 13 10.55 -6.05 6.74
C VAL A 13 10.64 -5.90 8.25
N LYS A 14 11.19 -4.79 8.72
CA LYS A 14 11.34 -4.39 10.14
C LYS A 14 10.58 -3.12 10.46
N ASN A 15 10.78 -2.06 9.67
CA ASN A 15 10.21 -0.74 9.89
C ASN A 15 9.21 -0.41 8.81
N VAL A 16 7.99 -0.11 9.22
CA VAL A 16 6.87 0.16 8.31
C VAL A 16 6.29 1.54 8.59
N LEU A 17 6.01 2.27 7.51
CA LEU A 17 5.19 3.47 7.55
C LEU A 17 3.83 3.15 6.89
N VAL A 18 2.75 3.48 7.57
CA VAL A 18 1.38 3.47 7.03
C VAL A 18 0.86 4.89 7.03
N ILE A 19 0.50 5.41 5.86
CA ILE A 19 -0.08 6.74 5.68
C ILE A 19 -1.56 6.57 5.40
N GLY A 20 -2.42 7.15 6.25
CA GLY A 20 -3.85 6.86 6.27
C GLY A 20 -4.16 5.55 6.98
N GLY A 21 -5.33 4.99 6.74
CA GLY A 21 -5.75 3.72 7.36
C GLY A 21 -5.94 3.81 8.88
N GLY A 22 -6.43 4.96 9.36
CA GLY A 22 -6.66 5.23 10.79
C GLY A 22 -7.65 4.29 11.48
N ASP A 23 -8.39 3.47 10.72
CA ASP A 23 -9.22 2.39 11.24
C ASP A 23 -8.37 1.25 11.85
N GLY A 24 -7.11 1.11 11.45
CA GLY A 24 -6.15 0.14 11.96
C GLY A 24 -6.19 -1.22 11.27
N GLY A 25 -6.94 -1.40 10.18
CA GLY A 25 -7.05 -2.67 9.47
C GLY A 25 -5.71 -3.14 8.89
N THR A 26 -5.01 -2.26 8.21
CA THR A 26 -3.66 -2.53 7.66
C THR A 26 -2.65 -2.79 8.77
N VAL A 27 -2.66 -1.99 9.84
CA VAL A 27 -1.81 -2.18 11.03
C VAL A 27 -2.07 -3.54 11.68
N ARG A 28 -3.34 -3.94 11.81
CA ARG A 28 -3.71 -5.25 12.36
C ARG A 28 -3.06 -6.39 11.57
N GLU A 29 -3.09 -6.36 10.26
CA GLU A 29 -2.47 -7.40 9.43
C GLU A 29 -0.93 -7.36 9.50
N LEU A 30 -0.31 -6.18 9.54
CA LEU A 30 1.13 -6.04 9.70
C LEU A 30 1.64 -6.57 11.04
N THR A 31 0.91 -6.36 12.14
CA THR A 31 1.31 -6.85 13.47
C THR A 31 1.37 -8.38 13.59
N ARG A 32 0.82 -9.12 12.63
CA ARG A 32 0.90 -10.59 12.56
C ARG A 32 2.30 -11.09 12.17
N TYR A 33 3.14 -10.22 11.62
CA TYR A 33 4.51 -10.55 11.24
C TYR A 33 5.47 -10.23 12.38
N LYS A 34 6.14 -11.27 12.90
CA LYS A 34 7.08 -11.15 14.03
C LYS A 34 8.37 -10.41 13.67
N THR A 35 8.68 -10.30 12.37
CA THR A 35 9.87 -9.58 11.88
C THR A 35 9.72 -8.07 11.99
N ILE A 36 8.49 -7.56 12.04
CA ILE A 36 8.24 -6.12 12.15
C ILE A 36 8.57 -5.66 13.57
N GLU A 37 9.46 -4.68 13.67
CA GLU A 37 9.96 -4.08 14.90
C GLU A 37 9.22 -2.78 15.23
N SER A 38 8.87 -1.98 14.19
CA SER A 38 8.12 -0.73 14.35
C SER A 38 7.14 -0.47 13.21
N ILE A 39 6.02 0.17 13.55
CA ILE A 39 5.00 0.65 12.63
C ILE A 39 4.64 2.09 13.03
N ASP A 40 4.96 3.04 12.16
CA ASP A 40 4.43 4.39 12.25
C ASP A 40 3.11 4.45 11.45
N LEU A 41 2.00 4.73 12.12
CA LEU A 41 0.71 5.03 11.50
C LEU A 41 0.49 6.52 11.53
N VAL A 42 0.39 7.14 10.37
CA VAL A 42 0.18 8.59 10.22
C VAL A 42 -1.22 8.84 9.68
N GLU A 43 -2.07 9.39 10.53
CA GLU A 43 -3.48 9.70 10.20
C GLU A 43 -3.76 11.15 10.55
N VAL A 44 -4.25 11.89 9.57
CA VAL A 44 -4.54 13.33 9.76
C VAL A 44 -5.76 13.54 10.64
N ASP A 45 -6.74 12.67 10.51
CA ASP A 45 -8.00 12.77 11.25
C ASP A 45 -7.98 11.87 12.51
N LYS A 46 -7.81 12.52 13.65
CA LYS A 46 -7.85 11.86 14.95
C LYS A 46 -9.19 11.17 15.24
N ASP A 47 -10.29 11.72 14.73
CA ASP A 47 -11.62 11.18 15.01
C ASP A 47 -11.84 9.85 14.29
N VAL A 48 -11.25 9.64 13.12
CA VAL A 48 -11.25 8.32 12.45
C VAL A 48 -10.70 7.25 13.39
N VAL A 49 -9.55 7.51 14.02
CA VAL A 49 -8.93 6.57 14.97
C VAL A 49 -9.79 6.35 16.23
N LEU A 50 -10.38 7.41 16.76
CA LEU A 50 -11.23 7.33 17.97
C LEU A 50 -12.53 6.57 17.68
N LEU A 51 -13.17 6.87 16.56
CA LEU A 51 -14.40 6.21 16.13
C LEU A 51 -14.15 4.73 15.79
N ALA A 52 -13.03 4.42 15.11
CA ALA A 52 -12.66 3.04 14.86
C ALA A 52 -12.43 2.25 16.14
N LYS A 53 -11.77 2.82 17.15
CA LYS A 53 -11.60 2.18 18.47
C LYS A 53 -12.93 1.92 19.16
N LYS A 54 -13.91 2.81 18.98
CA LYS A 54 -15.22 2.73 19.62
C LYS A 54 -16.17 1.77 18.88
N PHE A 55 -16.25 1.86 17.57
CA PHE A 55 -17.28 1.19 16.78
C PHE A 55 -16.74 0.00 15.95
N LEU A 56 -15.44 -0.04 15.71
CA LEU A 56 -14.78 -1.11 14.95
C LEU A 56 -13.65 -1.76 15.77
N PRO A 57 -13.91 -2.21 17.03
CA PRO A 57 -12.86 -2.70 17.93
C PRO A 57 -12.11 -3.91 17.37
N PHE A 58 -12.74 -4.71 16.53
CA PHE A 58 -12.10 -5.83 15.84
C PHE A 58 -11.06 -5.37 14.81
N VAL A 59 -11.33 -4.29 14.06
CA VAL A 59 -10.41 -3.73 13.06
C VAL A 59 -9.26 -3.02 13.76
N SER A 60 -9.57 -2.15 14.71
CA SER A 60 -8.62 -1.29 15.43
C SER A 60 -7.84 -1.97 16.56
N SER A 61 -8.06 -3.28 16.78
CA SER A 61 -7.55 -4.03 17.95
C SER A 61 -6.04 -3.92 18.15
N LYS A 62 -5.27 -3.71 17.09
CA LYS A 62 -3.80 -3.65 17.12
C LYS A 62 -3.20 -2.25 17.12
N LEU A 63 -4.02 -1.21 17.16
CA LEU A 63 -3.52 0.16 17.34
C LEU A 63 -2.86 0.39 18.73
N LYS A 64 -3.02 -0.55 19.66
CA LYS A 64 -2.36 -0.55 20.98
C LYS A 64 -1.14 -1.49 21.05
N ASP A 65 -0.76 -2.15 19.94
CA ASP A 65 0.44 -3.00 19.93
C ASP A 65 1.68 -2.14 20.23
N ARG A 66 2.60 -2.64 21.04
CA ARG A 66 3.80 -1.90 21.49
C ARG A 66 4.71 -1.43 20.34
N ARG A 67 4.60 -2.03 19.19
CA ARG A 67 5.35 -1.70 17.98
C ARG A 67 4.71 -0.56 17.18
N VAL A 68 3.46 -0.19 17.49
CA VAL A 68 2.68 0.79 16.74
C VAL A 68 2.74 2.14 17.43
N LYS A 69 3.12 3.15 16.65
CA LYS A 69 3.04 4.55 17.06
C LYS A 69 2.08 5.27 16.11
N VAL A 70 1.07 5.89 16.69
CA VAL A 70 0.06 6.67 15.94
C VAL A 70 0.44 8.14 16.00
N TRP A 71 0.55 8.76 14.83
CA TRP A 71 0.85 10.17 14.63
C TRP A 71 -0.36 10.86 14.03
N PHE A 72 -0.75 11.98 14.61
CA PHE A 72 -1.86 12.80 14.10
C PHE A 72 -1.30 14.01 13.37
N GLU A 73 -0.89 13.77 12.13
CA GLU A 73 -0.37 14.81 11.25
C GLU A 73 -0.54 14.42 9.78
N GLU A 74 -0.26 15.36 8.88
CA GLU A 74 -0.35 15.14 7.45
C GLU A 74 0.78 14.21 6.97
N GLY A 75 0.42 13.16 6.21
CA GLY A 75 1.37 12.12 5.76
C GLY A 75 2.48 12.65 4.86
N LEU A 76 2.18 13.61 3.97
CA LEU A 76 3.18 14.25 3.12
C LEU A 76 4.24 14.98 3.95
N ARG A 77 3.81 15.70 4.98
CA ARG A 77 4.70 16.41 5.90
C ARG A 77 5.53 15.43 6.72
N PHE A 78 4.91 14.36 7.21
CA PHE A 78 5.58 13.35 8.02
C PHE A 78 6.72 12.65 7.28
N VAL A 79 6.50 12.27 6.03
CA VAL A 79 7.50 11.54 5.24
C VAL A 79 8.61 12.46 4.71
N ARG A 80 8.36 13.77 4.63
CA ARG A 80 9.35 14.76 4.21
C ARG A 80 10.52 14.81 5.21
N GLY A 81 11.73 14.65 4.71
CA GLY A 81 12.95 14.62 5.54
C GLY A 81 13.35 13.24 6.04
N LYS A 82 12.51 12.21 5.92
CA LYS A 82 12.88 10.83 6.20
C LYS A 82 13.86 10.31 5.14
N LYS A 83 14.88 9.56 5.55
CA LYS A 83 15.91 9.01 4.66
C LYS A 83 16.26 7.59 5.08
N ALA A 84 16.00 6.62 4.21
CA ALA A 84 16.33 5.21 4.42
C ALA A 84 15.90 4.67 5.81
N GLU A 85 14.71 5.06 6.26
CA GLU A 85 14.17 4.67 7.57
C GLU A 85 13.26 3.43 7.47
N TYR A 86 12.54 3.26 6.35
CA TYR A 86 11.49 2.26 6.21
C TYR A 86 11.85 1.17 5.20
N ASP A 87 11.47 -0.06 5.51
CA ASP A 87 11.55 -1.20 4.59
C ASP A 87 10.27 -1.29 3.74
N LEU A 88 9.16 -0.78 4.28
CA LEU A 88 7.86 -0.79 3.63
C LEU A 88 7.11 0.50 3.94
N ILE A 89 6.58 1.14 2.91
CA ILE A 89 5.62 2.23 3.02
C ILE A 89 4.31 1.78 2.40
N ILE A 90 3.19 1.94 3.12
CA ILE A 90 1.84 1.67 2.62
C ILE A 90 1.05 2.98 2.67
N VAL A 91 0.56 3.41 1.52
CA VAL A 91 -0.37 4.54 1.40
C VAL A 91 -1.78 3.97 1.34
N ASP A 92 -2.45 3.99 2.48
CA ASP A 92 -3.81 3.51 2.70
C ASP A 92 -4.74 4.72 2.86
N SER A 93 -4.71 5.60 1.85
CA SER A 93 -5.46 6.86 1.84
C SER A 93 -6.83 6.69 1.18
N SER A 94 -7.68 7.69 1.37
CA SER A 94 -8.89 7.88 0.56
C SER A 94 -8.55 8.21 -0.90
N ASP A 95 -9.60 8.32 -1.71
CA ASP A 95 -9.54 8.66 -3.12
C ASP A 95 -8.71 9.93 -3.41
N PRO A 96 -8.16 10.10 -4.64
CA PRO A 96 -7.25 11.19 -5.01
C PRO A 96 -7.94 12.57 -5.15
N TYR A 97 -8.82 12.89 -4.22
CA TYR A 97 -9.56 14.15 -4.17
C TYR A 97 -9.36 14.86 -2.83
N GLY A 98 -9.33 16.20 -2.87
CA GLY A 98 -9.20 17.02 -1.67
C GLY A 98 -7.88 16.78 -0.92
N PRO A 99 -7.91 16.48 0.40
CA PRO A 99 -6.69 16.35 1.19
C PRO A 99 -5.74 15.22 0.74
N ALA A 100 -6.25 14.20 0.06
CA ALA A 100 -5.45 13.07 -0.41
C ALA A 100 -4.77 13.31 -1.78
N GLU A 101 -5.13 14.36 -2.52
CA GLU A 101 -4.58 14.67 -3.85
C GLU A 101 -3.04 14.74 -3.85
N GLY A 102 -2.47 15.24 -2.77
CA GLY A 102 -1.02 15.32 -2.59
C GLY A 102 -0.28 13.98 -2.61
N PHE A 103 -0.95 12.87 -2.28
CA PHE A 103 -0.36 11.52 -2.27
C PHE A 103 -0.23 10.87 -3.65
N PHE A 104 -0.70 11.54 -4.70
CA PHE A 104 -0.66 11.03 -6.08
C PHE A 104 0.33 11.82 -6.97
N THR A 105 1.14 12.69 -6.36
CA THR A 105 2.12 13.51 -7.08
C THR A 105 3.47 12.82 -7.20
N ARG A 106 4.21 13.15 -8.26
CA ARG A 106 5.59 12.68 -8.44
C ARG A 106 6.50 13.07 -7.26
N GLU A 107 6.33 14.30 -6.72
CA GLU A 107 7.08 14.77 -5.56
C GLU A 107 6.90 13.86 -4.34
N PHE A 108 5.66 13.44 -4.10
CA PHE A 108 5.35 12.52 -3.00
C PHE A 108 6.04 11.16 -3.19
N TYR A 109 5.94 10.56 -4.38
CA TYR A 109 6.59 9.28 -4.65
C TYR A 109 8.13 9.37 -4.56
N GLY A 110 8.72 10.46 -5.06
CA GLY A 110 10.15 10.73 -4.89
C GLY A 110 10.56 10.91 -3.42
N THR A 111 9.67 11.49 -2.59
CA THR A 111 9.89 11.60 -1.15
C THR A 111 9.80 10.24 -0.47
N CYS A 112 8.81 9.43 -0.81
CA CYS A 112 8.68 8.04 -0.32
C CYS A 112 9.90 7.20 -0.76
N PHE A 113 10.38 7.37 -2.00
CA PHE A 113 11.60 6.71 -2.46
C PHE A 113 12.80 7.03 -1.56
N LYS A 114 13.00 8.29 -1.19
CA LYS A 114 14.11 8.70 -0.29
C LYS A 114 13.92 8.14 1.13
N ALA A 115 12.70 8.06 1.62
CA ALA A 115 12.39 7.53 2.94
C ALA A 115 12.56 6.00 3.04
N LEU A 116 12.42 5.30 1.93
CA LEU A 116 12.66 3.86 1.82
C LEU A 116 14.15 3.53 1.81
N ARG A 117 14.51 2.42 2.47
CA ARG A 117 15.82 1.78 2.38
C ARG A 117 16.10 1.28 0.96
N ASP A 118 17.33 0.86 0.68
CA ASP A 118 17.81 0.50 -0.66
C ASP A 118 17.07 -0.68 -1.31
N ASP A 119 16.35 -1.47 -0.53
CA ASP A 119 15.54 -2.58 -0.98
C ASP A 119 14.05 -2.43 -0.63
N GLY A 120 13.64 -1.22 -0.26
CA GLY A 120 12.30 -0.93 0.23
C GLY A 120 11.21 -1.03 -0.84
N ILE A 121 9.99 -1.26 -0.35
CA ILE A 121 8.76 -1.40 -1.16
C ILE A 121 7.77 -0.31 -0.76
N LEU A 122 7.11 0.28 -1.75
CA LEU A 122 5.94 1.14 -1.61
C LEU A 122 4.71 0.41 -2.15
N ILE A 123 3.63 0.44 -1.39
CA ILE A 123 2.29 0.02 -1.82
C ILE A 123 1.36 1.23 -1.69
N ASN A 124 0.56 1.48 -2.72
CA ASN A 124 -0.47 2.51 -2.63
C ASN A 124 -1.81 2.02 -3.19
N GLN A 125 -2.89 2.55 -2.68
CA GLN A 125 -4.18 2.41 -3.32
C GLN A 125 -4.18 3.24 -4.61
N HIS A 126 -4.72 2.67 -5.69
CA HIS A 126 -5.06 3.41 -6.89
C HIS A 126 -6.56 3.73 -6.84
N GLU A 127 -7.30 3.27 -7.82
CA GLU A 127 -8.72 3.49 -7.96
C GLU A 127 -9.37 2.30 -8.68
N SER A 128 -10.70 2.36 -8.84
CA SER A 128 -11.40 1.45 -9.74
C SER A 128 -11.04 1.76 -11.19
N PRO A 129 -10.61 0.79 -11.99
CA PRO A 129 -10.36 0.99 -13.41
C PRO A 129 -11.65 0.98 -14.23
N PHE A 130 -12.80 0.66 -13.62
CA PHE A 130 -14.06 0.45 -14.31
C PHE A 130 -14.72 1.77 -14.73
N TYR A 131 -14.58 2.82 -13.91
CA TYR A 131 -15.21 4.12 -14.19
C TYR A 131 -14.23 5.05 -14.90
N GLU A 132 -14.64 5.61 -16.04
CA GLU A 132 -13.82 6.52 -16.85
C GLU A 132 -13.28 7.71 -16.04
N ALA A 133 -14.10 8.27 -15.15
CA ALA A 133 -13.69 9.37 -14.27
C ALA A 133 -12.48 9.01 -13.38
N HIS A 134 -12.30 7.74 -13.03
CA HIS A 134 -11.21 7.27 -12.17
C HIS A 134 -9.97 6.82 -12.95
N GLN A 135 -10.12 6.47 -14.23
CA GLN A 135 -9.02 5.97 -15.07
C GLN A 135 -7.86 6.96 -15.18
N LYS A 136 -8.19 8.27 -15.26
CA LYS A 136 -7.16 9.30 -15.28
C LYS A 136 -6.30 9.28 -14.01
N SER A 137 -6.91 9.14 -12.85
CA SER A 137 -6.20 9.07 -11.56
C SER A 137 -5.31 7.83 -11.47
N VAL A 138 -5.80 6.67 -11.93
CA VAL A 138 -5.01 5.42 -12.02
C VAL A 138 -3.78 5.62 -12.89
N ARG A 139 -3.95 6.20 -14.08
CA ARG A 139 -2.89 6.45 -15.05
C ARG A 139 -1.85 7.42 -14.50
N ASP A 140 -2.29 8.56 -13.98
CA ASP A 140 -1.40 9.60 -13.44
C ASP A 140 -0.58 9.06 -12.25
N ALA A 141 -1.21 8.35 -11.32
CA ALA A 141 -0.52 7.73 -10.20
C ALA A 141 0.53 6.73 -10.67
N HIS A 142 0.16 5.82 -11.58
CA HIS A 142 1.08 4.82 -12.11
C HIS A 142 2.27 5.46 -12.82
N ARG A 143 2.02 6.45 -13.68
CA ARG A 143 3.07 7.21 -14.39
C ARG A 143 4.07 7.84 -13.43
N HIS A 144 3.59 8.52 -12.38
CA HIS A 144 4.47 9.15 -11.40
C HIS A 144 5.32 8.12 -10.64
N ILE A 145 4.77 6.94 -10.35
CA ILE A 145 5.50 5.86 -9.70
C ILE A 145 6.60 5.30 -10.61
N VAL A 146 6.27 5.02 -11.87
CA VAL A 146 7.23 4.50 -12.87
C VAL A 146 8.43 5.43 -13.05
N GLN A 147 8.24 6.75 -12.94
CA GLN A 147 9.32 7.73 -13.04
C GLN A 147 10.30 7.70 -11.87
N GLU A 148 9.88 7.19 -10.71
CA GLU A 148 10.68 7.22 -9.47
C GLU A 148 11.23 5.83 -9.08
N PHE A 149 10.56 4.74 -9.44
CA PHE A 149 10.92 3.40 -8.99
C PHE A 149 11.36 2.49 -10.14
N PRO A 150 12.47 1.75 -9.99
CA PRO A 150 12.97 0.83 -11.02
C PRO A 150 12.07 -0.39 -11.24
N VAL A 151 11.26 -0.76 -10.25
CA VAL A 151 10.24 -1.80 -10.36
C VAL A 151 8.90 -1.20 -10.00
N SER A 152 7.99 -1.17 -10.96
CA SER A 152 6.64 -0.63 -10.81
C SER A 152 5.65 -1.52 -11.53
N THR A 153 4.64 -1.99 -10.81
CA THR A 153 3.56 -2.81 -11.37
C THR A 153 2.25 -2.48 -10.66
N VAL A 154 1.16 -2.93 -11.26
CA VAL A 154 -0.18 -2.79 -10.68
C VAL A 154 -0.74 -4.17 -10.40
N TYR A 155 -1.48 -4.31 -9.31
CA TYR A 155 -2.24 -5.52 -9.00
C TYR A 155 -3.66 -5.17 -8.59
N GLN A 156 -4.54 -6.15 -8.64
CA GLN A 156 -5.97 -5.99 -8.42
C GLN A 156 -6.46 -6.80 -7.23
N ALA A 157 -7.55 -6.33 -6.62
CA ALA A 157 -8.31 -7.10 -5.65
C ALA A 157 -9.80 -6.77 -5.76
N HIS A 158 -10.64 -7.71 -5.31
CA HIS A 158 -12.07 -7.47 -5.20
C HIS A 158 -12.42 -6.96 -3.81
N ILE A 159 -13.02 -5.76 -3.76
CA ILE A 159 -13.44 -5.09 -2.52
C ILE A 159 -14.95 -4.79 -2.65
N PRO A 160 -15.82 -5.68 -2.16
CA PRO A 160 -17.27 -5.58 -2.39
C PRO A 160 -17.92 -4.30 -1.85
N SER A 161 -17.29 -3.64 -0.89
CA SER A 161 -17.77 -2.37 -0.32
C SER A 161 -17.50 -1.14 -1.20
N TYR A 162 -16.64 -1.28 -2.21
CA TYR A 162 -16.32 -0.19 -3.14
C TYR A 162 -17.15 -0.30 -4.42
N PRO A 163 -17.45 0.83 -5.09
CA PRO A 163 -18.12 0.81 -6.39
C PRO A 163 -17.38 -0.11 -7.37
N SER A 164 -18.11 -0.86 -8.18
CA SER A 164 -17.64 -1.94 -9.06
C SER A 164 -17.04 -3.17 -8.36
N GLY A 165 -16.60 -3.07 -7.13
CA GLY A 165 -15.86 -4.14 -6.44
C GLY A 165 -14.46 -4.42 -6.99
N HIS A 166 -14.07 -3.87 -8.13
CA HIS A 166 -12.75 -4.03 -8.75
C HIS A 166 -11.85 -2.85 -8.39
N TRP A 167 -10.76 -3.13 -7.66
CA TRP A 167 -9.85 -2.11 -7.15
C TRP A 167 -8.41 -2.41 -7.52
N LEU A 168 -7.65 -1.37 -7.87
CA LEU A 168 -6.26 -1.46 -8.22
C LEU A 168 -5.35 -0.94 -7.11
N PHE A 169 -4.15 -1.51 -7.07
CA PHE A 169 -3.08 -1.14 -6.15
C PHE A 169 -1.77 -1.03 -6.93
N GLY A 170 -0.97 -0.03 -6.58
CA GLY A 170 0.40 0.09 -7.06
C GLY A 170 1.36 -0.71 -6.19
N PHE A 171 2.28 -1.42 -6.82
CA PHE A 171 3.45 -2.02 -6.20
C PHE A 171 4.69 -1.39 -6.81
N ALA A 172 5.45 -0.68 -5.99
CA ALA A 172 6.70 -0.06 -6.39
C ALA A 172 7.84 -0.55 -5.50
N SER A 173 8.98 -0.84 -6.07
CA SER A 173 10.12 -1.37 -5.31
C SER A 173 11.44 -0.85 -5.86
N LYS A 174 12.39 -0.65 -4.96
CA LYS A 174 13.78 -0.36 -5.36
C LYS A 174 14.53 -1.59 -5.88
N LYS A 175 14.03 -2.81 -5.56
CA LYS A 175 14.78 -4.04 -5.84
C LYS A 175 13.94 -5.24 -6.23
N TYR A 176 12.85 -5.49 -5.53
CA TYR A 176 12.13 -6.76 -5.63
C TYR A 176 11.00 -6.71 -6.65
N HIS A 177 10.96 -7.69 -7.54
CA HIS A 177 9.82 -7.90 -8.45
C HIS A 177 8.74 -8.72 -7.73
N PRO A 178 7.46 -8.31 -7.77
CA PRO A 178 6.41 -8.92 -6.95
C PRO A 178 6.18 -10.40 -7.24
N ILE A 179 6.35 -10.84 -8.48
CA ILE A 179 6.19 -12.24 -8.88
C ILE A 179 7.54 -12.99 -8.82
N GLY A 180 8.60 -12.38 -9.34
CA GLY A 180 9.92 -13.04 -9.40
C GLY A 180 10.55 -13.29 -8.03
N ASN A 181 10.25 -12.43 -7.05
CA ASN A 181 10.75 -12.54 -5.68
C ASN A 181 9.68 -13.01 -4.67
N LEU A 182 8.52 -13.50 -5.14
CA LEU A 182 7.52 -14.12 -4.27
C LEU A 182 8.09 -15.37 -3.60
N ASP A 183 8.24 -15.36 -2.29
CA ASP A 183 8.69 -16.50 -1.51
C ASP A 183 7.50 -17.21 -0.86
N GLU A 184 6.88 -18.10 -1.63
CA GLU A 184 5.72 -18.88 -1.20
C GLU A 184 6.06 -19.80 -0.01
N ALA A 185 7.25 -20.41 -0.03
CA ALA A 185 7.66 -21.33 1.03
C ALA A 185 7.82 -20.58 2.37
N ARG A 186 8.46 -19.42 2.36
CA ARG A 186 8.59 -18.55 3.53
C ARG A 186 7.22 -18.10 4.02
N TRP A 187 6.36 -17.62 3.12
CA TRP A 187 5.03 -17.13 3.50
C TRP A 187 4.18 -18.25 4.12
N ASN A 188 4.16 -19.43 3.52
CA ASN A 188 3.41 -20.57 4.03
C ASN A 188 3.90 -21.05 5.40
N LYS A 189 5.21 -20.97 5.69
CA LYS A 189 5.78 -21.28 7.02
C LYS A 189 5.29 -20.36 8.12
N LEU A 190 4.85 -19.14 7.80
CA LEU A 190 4.27 -18.22 8.79
C LEU A 190 2.94 -18.73 9.37
N ARG A 191 2.23 -19.61 8.66
CA ARG A 191 0.92 -20.16 9.05
C ARG A 191 -0.10 -19.07 9.40
N ILE A 192 -0.03 -17.93 8.69
CA ILE A 192 -0.96 -16.82 8.88
C ILE A 192 -2.30 -17.21 8.23
N ASN A 193 -3.32 -17.43 9.04
CA ASN A 193 -4.67 -17.68 8.52
C ASN A 193 -5.28 -16.40 7.97
N THR A 194 -5.55 -16.36 6.67
CA THR A 194 -6.15 -15.24 5.95
C THR A 194 -7.43 -15.69 5.25
N LYS A 195 -8.43 -14.79 5.19
CA LYS A 195 -9.70 -15.10 4.49
C LYS A 195 -9.62 -14.81 2.99
N TYR A 196 -8.74 -13.90 2.58
CA TYR A 196 -8.67 -13.45 1.19
C TYR A 196 -7.33 -13.78 0.53
N TYR A 197 -6.20 -13.42 1.17
CA TYR A 197 -4.88 -13.60 0.57
C TYR A 197 -4.40 -15.06 0.65
N ASN A 198 -3.80 -15.53 -0.45
CA ASN A 198 -2.92 -16.69 -0.53
C ASN A 198 -1.91 -16.49 -1.67
N THR A 199 -0.89 -17.33 -1.77
CA THR A 199 0.17 -17.15 -2.77
C THR A 199 -0.30 -17.40 -4.21
N ALA A 200 -1.31 -18.23 -4.43
CA ALA A 200 -1.91 -18.42 -5.75
C ALA A 200 -2.69 -17.15 -6.17
N LEU A 201 -3.50 -16.60 -5.26
CA LEU A 201 -4.18 -15.32 -5.49
C LEU A 201 -3.17 -14.18 -5.72
N HIS A 202 -2.05 -14.17 -5.01
CA HIS A 202 -0.98 -13.19 -5.21
C HIS A 202 -0.55 -13.16 -6.69
N ARG A 203 -0.25 -14.32 -7.27
CA ARG A 203 0.11 -14.41 -8.70
C ARG A 203 -1.02 -13.94 -9.60
N GLY A 204 -2.24 -14.40 -9.36
CA GLY A 204 -3.42 -14.03 -10.14
C GLY A 204 -3.75 -12.54 -10.04
N ALA A 205 -3.46 -11.89 -8.93
CA ALA A 205 -3.73 -10.48 -8.74
C ALA A 205 -2.93 -9.57 -9.70
N PHE A 206 -1.77 -10.02 -10.17
CA PHE A 206 -0.95 -9.29 -11.15
C PHE A 206 -1.28 -9.64 -12.61
N ALA A 207 -2.18 -10.59 -12.85
CA ALA A 207 -2.71 -10.89 -14.18
C ALA A 207 -3.89 -9.95 -14.46
N LEU A 208 -3.60 -8.78 -15.03
CA LEU A 208 -4.58 -7.72 -15.25
C LEU A 208 -5.39 -7.96 -16.53
N PRO A 209 -6.68 -7.60 -16.57
CA PRO A 209 -7.48 -7.55 -17.79
C PRO A 209 -6.87 -6.59 -18.82
N ASN A 210 -7.10 -6.88 -20.12
CA ASN A 210 -6.56 -6.05 -21.20
C ASN A 210 -6.95 -4.57 -21.08
N TYR A 211 -8.20 -4.26 -20.75
CA TYR A 211 -8.62 -2.86 -20.59
C TYR A 211 -7.86 -2.11 -19.48
N VAL A 212 -7.43 -2.82 -18.42
CA VAL A 212 -6.57 -2.22 -17.39
C VAL A 212 -5.16 -1.98 -17.93
N LEU A 213 -4.63 -2.96 -18.68
CA LEU A 213 -3.32 -2.81 -19.35
C LEU A 213 -3.33 -1.63 -20.33
N ASP A 214 -4.44 -1.42 -21.05
CA ASP A 214 -4.59 -0.31 -21.98
C ASP A 214 -4.60 1.04 -21.24
N ILE A 215 -5.32 1.15 -20.09
CA ILE A 215 -5.30 2.35 -19.25
C ILE A 215 -3.86 2.69 -18.81
N LEU A 216 -3.06 1.68 -18.46
CA LEU A 216 -1.69 1.88 -17.97
C LEU A 216 -0.69 2.22 -19.10
N LYS A 217 -1.00 1.89 -20.36
CA LYS A 217 -0.13 2.10 -21.54
C LYS A 217 -0.37 3.41 -22.27
N GLU A 218 -1.50 4.06 -22.11
CA GLU A 218 -1.97 5.18 -22.97
C GLU A 218 -1.07 6.43 -23.02
N GLU A 219 0.14 6.42 -22.44
CA GLU A 219 1.09 7.54 -22.51
C GLU A 219 2.47 7.25 -23.10
N GLU A 220 2.73 6.07 -23.64
CA GLU A 220 3.95 5.85 -24.43
C GLU A 220 3.89 6.48 -25.85
N THR A 221 2.76 7.10 -26.22
CA THR A 221 2.50 7.53 -27.60
C THR A 221 2.16 9.02 -27.77
N ARG A 222 2.67 9.90 -26.92
CA ARG A 222 2.57 11.34 -27.18
C ARG A 222 3.84 12.10 -26.86
#